data_6073bed4fb7378450566fdaac8de006e
#
_entry.id   6073bed4fb7378450566fdaac8de006e
#
_cell.length_a   1.000
_cell.length_b   1.000
_cell.length_c   1.000
_cell.angle_alpha   90.00
_cell.angle_beta   90.00
_cell.angle_gamma   90.00
#
_symmetry.space_group_name_H-M   'P 1'
#
loop_
_entity.id
_entity.type
_entity.pdbx_description
1 polymer ?
#
loop_
_entity_poly.entity_id
_entity_poly.type
_entity_poly.pdbx_seq_one_letter_code
_entity_poly.pdbx_strand_id
1 'polypeptide(L)'
;MVRHIVVFKYKEGATAEQIQVITDAFAALKDLIPGIVAFEHGPNTSPEGRDQGFTQVYQVTFTDAAARDAYLPHPDHQKFGQTLRNSGIFEDVFVVDYVPEA
;
A
#
# COMPACT_ATOMS: atom_id res chain seq x y z
N MET A 1 15.65 8.73 2.44
CA MET A 1 14.60 7.81 2.00
C MET A 1 13.24 8.26 2.53
N VAL A 2 12.20 8.00 1.77
CA VAL A 2 10.83 8.29 2.20
C VAL A 2 10.11 6.97 2.46
N ARG A 3 9.51 6.85 3.63
CA ARG A 3 8.64 5.72 3.99
C ARG A 3 7.20 6.11 3.70
N HIS A 4 6.57 5.38 2.80
CA HIS A 4 5.20 5.61 2.35
C HIS A 4 4.34 4.48 2.95
N ILE A 5 3.58 4.80 3.99
CA ILE A 5 2.77 3.83 4.71
C ILE A 5 1.34 3.93 4.19
N VAL A 6 0.85 2.81 3.68
CA VAL A 6 -0.51 2.70 3.14
C VAL A 6 -1.23 1.63 3.95
N VAL A 7 -2.36 1.98 4.52
CA VAL A 7 -3.14 1.02 5.31
C VAL A 7 -4.53 0.90 4.70
N PHE A 8 -4.87 -0.31 4.29
CA PHE A 8 -6.15 -0.58 3.65
C PHE A 8 -7.18 -1.10 4.64
N LYS A 9 -8.40 -0.62 4.47
CA LYS A 9 -9.59 -1.19 5.06
C LYS A 9 -10.33 -1.93 3.96
N TYR A 10 -10.34 -3.25 4.05
CA TYR A 10 -11.11 -4.08 3.12
C TYR A 10 -12.53 -4.25 3.63
N LYS A 11 -13.46 -4.49 2.71
CA LYS A 11 -14.85 -4.74 3.09
C LYS A 11 -14.95 -6.04 3.89
N GLU A 12 -15.92 -6.09 4.79
CA GLU A 12 -16.26 -7.31 5.49
C GLU A 12 -16.61 -8.41 4.47
N GLY A 13 -16.10 -9.61 4.70
CA GLY A 13 -16.30 -10.72 3.77
C GLY A 13 -15.23 -10.84 2.69
N ALA A 14 -14.28 -9.90 2.60
CA ALA A 14 -13.14 -10.05 1.71
C ALA A 14 -12.35 -11.29 2.11
N THR A 15 -12.09 -12.19 1.14
CA THR A 15 -11.37 -13.42 1.41
C THR A 15 -9.86 -13.21 1.40
N ALA A 16 -9.12 -14.13 2.02
CA ALA A 16 -7.66 -14.10 2.00
C ALA A 16 -7.12 -14.14 0.57
N GLU A 17 -7.75 -14.93 -0.32
CA GLU A 17 -7.35 -15.03 -1.71
C GLU A 17 -7.56 -13.70 -2.46
N GLN A 18 -8.67 -13.02 -2.21
CA GLN A 18 -8.95 -11.72 -2.84
C GLN A 18 -7.94 -10.67 -2.39
N ILE A 19 -7.62 -10.64 -1.11
CA ILE A 19 -6.62 -9.72 -0.56
C ILE A 19 -5.24 -10.03 -1.13
N GLN A 20 -4.90 -11.31 -1.30
CA GLN A 20 -3.61 -11.71 -1.86
C GLN A 20 -3.43 -11.22 -3.30
N VAL A 21 -4.47 -11.26 -4.11
CA VAL A 21 -4.42 -10.72 -5.48
C VAL A 21 -4.03 -9.25 -5.48
N ILE A 22 -4.63 -8.45 -4.58
CA ILE A 22 -4.31 -7.02 -4.45
C ILE A 22 -2.89 -6.85 -3.93
N THR A 23 -2.49 -7.62 -2.95
CA THR A 23 -1.14 -7.55 -2.36
C THR A 23 -0.07 -7.87 -3.40
N ASP A 24 -0.29 -8.90 -4.22
CA ASP A 24 0.65 -9.29 -5.28
C ASP A 24 0.76 -8.19 -6.34
N ALA A 25 -0.35 -7.57 -6.71
CA ALA A 25 -0.35 -6.47 -7.67
C ALA A 25 0.39 -5.25 -7.13
N PHE A 26 0.24 -4.97 -5.83
CA PHE A 26 0.95 -3.88 -5.17
C PHE A 26 2.46 -4.17 -5.12
N ALA A 27 2.83 -5.37 -4.72
CA ALA A 27 4.23 -5.79 -4.63
C ALA A 27 4.94 -5.71 -5.98
N ALA A 28 4.23 -5.99 -7.08
CA ALA A 28 4.79 -5.94 -8.43
C ALA A 28 5.26 -4.54 -8.84
N LEU A 29 4.73 -3.48 -8.23
CA LEU A 29 5.11 -2.11 -8.56
C LEU A 29 6.58 -1.83 -8.28
N LYS A 30 7.19 -2.53 -7.33
CA LYS A 30 8.61 -2.35 -7.01
C LYS A 30 9.50 -2.60 -8.24
N ASP A 31 9.14 -3.57 -9.06
CA ASP A 31 9.93 -3.91 -10.25
C ASP A 31 9.54 -3.09 -11.48
N LEU A 32 8.40 -2.39 -11.42
CA LEU A 32 7.85 -1.64 -12.54
C LEU A 32 8.15 -0.13 -12.46
N ILE A 33 8.30 0.40 -11.26
CA ILE A 33 8.43 1.85 -11.04
C ILE A 33 9.80 2.15 -10.43
N PRO A 34 10.63 2.97 -11.12
CA PRO A 34 11.93 3.36 -10.58
C PRO A 34 11.81 4.12 -9.27
N GLY A 35 12.79 3.96 -8.40
CA GLY A 35 12.87 4.70 -7.14
C GLY A 35 12.26 3.98 -5.94
N ILE A 36 11.55 2.88 -6.14
CA ILE A 36 11.11 2.02 -5.05
C ILE A 36 12.26 1.09 -4.68
N VAL A 37 12.78 1.21 -3.46
CA VAL A 37 13.92 0.41 -3.00
C VAL A 37 13.52 -0.73 -2.09
N ALA A 38 12.33 -0.68 -1.49
CA ALA A 38 11.83 -1.76 -0.64
C ALA A 38 10.30 -1.73 -0.60
N PHE A 39 9.72 -2.89 -0.44
CA PHE A 39 8.29 -3.08 -0.23
C PHE A 39 8.11 -4.17 0.80
N GLU A 40 7.32 -3.88 1.83
CA GLU A 40 6.94 -4.89 2.81
C GLU A 40 5.50 -4.67 3.26
N HIS A 41 4.88 -5.70 3.78
CA HIS A 41 3.47 -5.64 4.17
C HIS A 41 3.16 -6.67 5.24
N GLY A 42 2.02 -6.51 5.87
CA GLY A 42 1.51 -7.48 6.82
C GLY A 42 0.17 -7.03 7.41
N PRO A 43 -0.54 -7.95 8.06
CA PRO A 43 -1.76 -7.60 8.75
C PRO A 43 -1.45 -6.91 10.08
N ASN A 44 -2.42 -6.13 10.58
CA ASN A 44 -2.33 -5.56 11.91
C ASN A 44 -2.24 -6.68 12.96
N THR A 45 -1.31 -6.54 13.89
CA THR A 45 -1.14 -7.48 15.00
C THR A 45 -1.29 -6.82 16.37
N SER A 46 -1.62 -5.51 16.41
CA SER A 46 -1.77 -4.80 17.67
C SER A 46 -2.98 -5.32 18.46
N PRO A 47 -2.83 -5.66 19.73
CA PRO A 47 -3.95 -6.12 20.55
C PRO A 47 -4.80 -4.98 21.11
N GLU A 48 -4.47 -3.71 20.81
CA GLU A 48 -5.15 -2.57 21.41
C GLU A 48 -6.56 -2.33 20.86
N GLY A 49 -6.89 -2.87 19.68
CA GLY A 49 -8.21 -2.66 19.07
C GLY A 49 -8.42 -1.25 18.55
N ARG A 50 -7.36 -0.57 18.11
CA ARG A 50 -7.42 0.82 17.67
C ARG A 50 -7.19 1.00 16.17
N ASP A 51 -7.31 -0.05 15.39
CA ASP A 51 -7.06 -0.01 13.95
C ASP A 51 -8.22 0.57 13.15
N GLN A 52 -9.40 0.71 13.74
CA GLN A 52 -10.58 1.27 13.08
C GLN A 52 -10.97 0.53 11.79
N GLY A 53 -10.58 -0.74 11.68
CA GLY A 53 -10.84 -1.57 10.52
C GLY A 53 -9.77 -1.49 9.44
N PHE A 54 -8.74 -0.65 9.61
CA PHE A 54 -7.59 -0.55 8.70
C PHE A 54 -6.57 -1.60 9.11
N THR A 55 -6.66 -2.79 8.53
CA THR A 55 -5.96 -3.97 9.04
C THR A 55 -4.84 -4.48 8.14
N GLN A 56 -4.69 -3.97 6.92
CA GLN A 56 -3.64 -4.41 6.01
C GLN A 56 -2.65 -3.28 5.77
N VAL A 57 -1.43 -3.46 6.25
CA VAL A 57 -0.37 -2.45 6.22
C VAL A 57 0.57 -2.76 5.07
N TYR A 58 0.86 -1.74 4.26
CA TYR A 58 1.82 -1.80 3.17
C TYR A 58 2.81 -0.67 3.35
N GLN A 59 4.10 -0.96 3.26
CA GLN A 59 5.14 0.04 3.35
C GLN A 59 5.97 0.04 2.07
N VAL A 60 5.97 1.17 1.38
CA VAL A 60 6.78 1.39 0.20
C VAL A 60 7.90 2.36 0.59
N THR A 61 9.14 1.99 0.34
CA THR A 61 10.27 2.85 0.62
C THR A 61 10.83 3.39 -0.69
N PHE A 62 10.92 4.72 -0.79
CA PHE A 62 11.48 5.41 -1.96
C PHE A 62 12.87 5.94 -1.64
N THR A 63 13.70 6.08 -2.68
CA THR A 63 15.05 6.67 -2.55
C THR A 63 15.00 8.08 -1.99
N ASP A 64 14.00 8.87 -2.42
CA ASP A 64 13.83 10.27 -2.02
C ASP A 64 12.41 10.75 -2.32
N ALA A 65 12.11 11.99 -1.97
CA ALA A 65 10.79 12.59 -2.20
C ALA A 65 10.48 12.74 -3.71
N ALA A 66 11.48 12.99 -4.54
CA ALA A 66 11.26 13.11 -5.99
C ALA A 66 10.76 11.79 -6.58
N ALA A 67 11.34 10.66 -6.13
CA ALA A 67 10.89 9.33 -6.56
C ALA A 67 9.44 9.07 -6.13
N ARG A 68 9.07 9.42 -4.88
CA ARG A 68 7.70 9.30 -4.41
C ARG A 68 6.75 10.16 -5.25
N ASP A 69 7.13 11.39 -5.55
CA ASP A 69 6.28 12.30 -6.33
C ASP A 69 6.09 11.80 -7.76
N ALA A 70 7.10 11.17 -8.36
CA ALA A 70 7.00 10.57 -9.68
C ALA A 70 6.15 9.29 -9.68
N TYR A 71 6.12 8.57 -8.56
CA TYR A 71 5.32 7.35 -8.39
C TYR A 71 3.81 7.66 -8.43
N LEU A 72 3.38 8.72 -7.77
CA LEU A 72 1.94 9.00 -7.61
C LEU A 72 1.20 9.09 -8.95
N PRO A 73 1.68 9.81 -9.98
CA PRO A 73 1.01 9.86 -11.29
C PRO A 73 1.44 8.73 -12.24
N HIS A 74 2.35 7.86 -11.84
CA HIS A 74 2.89 6.84 -12.74
C HIS A 74 1.78 5.94 -13.27
N PRO A 75 1.78 5.61 -14.60
CA PRO A 75 0.72 4.77 -15.18
C PRO A 75 0.51 3.43 -14.49
N ASP A 76 1.57 2.78 -14.04
CA ASP A 76 1.46 1.49 -13.36
C ASP A 76 0.84 1.64 -11.97
N HIS A 77 1.11 2.76 -11.27
CA HIS A 77 0.45 3.06 -10.01
C HIS A 77 -1.05 3.33 -10.22
N GLN A 78 -1.39 4.09 -11.25
CA GLN A 78 -2.79 4.35 -11.58
C GLN A 78 -3.54 3.07 -11.96
N LYS A 79 -2.88 2.19 -12.71
CA LYS A 79 -3.44 0.89 -13.07
C LYS A 79 -3.70 0.03 -11.84
N PHE A 80 -2.78 0.03 -10.88
CA PHE A 80 -2.99 -0.64 -9.60
C PHE A 80 -4.20 -0.06 -8.88
N GLY A 81 -4.34 1.25 -8.84
CA GLY A 81 -5.50 1.92 -8.23
C GLY A 81 -6.81 1.47 -8.85
N GLN A 82 -6.86 1.31 -10.18
CA GLN A 82 -8.04 0.80 -10.87
C GLN A 82 -8.33 -0.65 -10.48
N THR A 83 -7.30 -1.49 -10.43
CA THR A 83 -7.43 -2.89 -9.99
C THR A 83 -8.03 -2.95 -8.58
N LEU A 84 -7.53 -2.10 -7.68
CA LEU A 84 -8.03 -2.03 -6.31
C LEU A 84 -9.50 -1.62 -6.27
N ARG A 85 -9.86 -0.55 -6.96
CA ARG A 85 -11.24 -0.04 -7.00
C ARG A 85 -12.20 -1.03 -7.63
N ASN A 86 -11.76 -1.76 -8.66
CA ASN A 86 -12.58 -2.72 -9.37
C ASN A 86 -12.66 -4.09 -8.69
N SER A 87 -11.89 -4.30 -7.62
CA SER A 87 -11.84 -5.59 -6.94
C SER A 87 -13.14 -5.96 -6.21
N GLY A 88 -13.94 -4.97 -5.87
CA GLY A 88 -15.16 -5.15 -5.09
C GLY A 88 -14.94 -5.35 -3.60
N ILE A 89 -13.67 -5.37 -3.13
CA ILE A 89 -13.35 -5.63 -1.72
C ILE A 89 -12.73 -4.42 -1.01
N PHE A 90 -12.43 -3.35 -1.73
CA PHE A 90 -11.81 -2.16 -1.16
C PHE A 90 -12.85 -1.25 -0.52
N GLU A 91 -12.62 -0.82 0.72
CA GLU A 91 -13.51 0.12 1.40
C GLU A 91 -12.85 1.49 1.57
N ASP A 92 -11.66 1.55 2.14
CA ASP A 92 -11.00 2.82 2.45
C ASP A 92 -9.49 2.64 2.61
N VAL A 93 -8.77 3.76 2.57
CA VAL A 93 -7.32 3.79 2.72
C VAL A 93 -6.91 5.06 3.44
N PHE A 94 -5.85 4.97 4.24
CA PHE A 94 -5.13 6.18 4.60
C PHE A 94 -3.65 6.03 4.28
N VAL A 95 -2.98 7.16 4.07
CA VAL A 95 -1.59 7.21 3.66
C VAL A 95 -0.86 8.21 4.55
N VAL A 96 0.28 7.78 5.06
CA VAL A 96 1.16 8.63 5.85
C VAL A 96 2.59 8.42 5.37
N ASP A 97 3.28 9.51 5.06
CA ASP A 97 4.68 9.46 4.67
C ASP A 97 5.55 10.10 5.73
N TYR A 98 6.73 9.56 5.90
CA TYR A 98 7.73 10.18 6.77
C TYR A 98 9.15 9.89 6.28
N VAL A 99 10.07 10.77 6.66
CA VAL A 99 11.49 10.53 6.49
C VAL A 99 12.02 10.18 7.88
N PRO A 100 12.69 9.02 8.03
CA PRO A 100 13.20 8.63 9.36
C PRO A 100 14.12 9.71 9.94
N GLU A 101 13.89 10.04 11.21
CA GLU A 101 14.73 10.98 11.94
C GLU A 101 15.63 10.22 12.90
N ALA A 102 16.82 10.79 13.15
CA ALA A 102 17.79 10.20 14.08
C ALA A 102 17.39 10.39 15.53
#